data_afe7e40edaabda5a9c5cde0a717ece57
#
_entry.id   afe7e40edaabda5a9c5cde0a717ece57
#
_cell.length_a   1.000
_cell.length_b   1.000
_cell.length_c   1.000
_cell.angle_alpha   90.00
_cell.angle_beta   90.00
_cell.angle_gamma   90.00
#
_symmetry.space_group_name_H-M   'P 1'
#
loop_
_entity.id
_entity.type
_entity.pdbx_description
1 polymer ?
#
loop_
_entity_poly.entity_id
_entity_poly.type
_entity_poly.pdbx_seq_one_letter_code
_entity_poly.pdbx_strand_id
1 'polypeptide(L)'
;MLQDSPTDPWPAPLAAGPVNAEVVVPGSKSIANRALILAALSSGTSRVGNLPDGSRDLSLMAGALRALGSTIDQDGPDATVTSGTSATATDVDCGLAGTVMRFVPPVAGLGSAPATFDGDERARARPMGPTIMALRQLGIT
;
A
#
# COMPACT_ATOMS: atom_id res chain seq x y z
N MET A 1 -16.32 -28.30 -4.76
CA MET A 1 -17.67 -27.98 -5.26
C MET A 1 -17.66 -26.52 -5.64
N LEU A 2 -17.49 -26.21 -6.92
CA LEU A 2 -17.69 -24.87 -7.47
C LEU A 2 -19.19 -24.62 -7.47
N GLN A 3 -19.66 -23.68 -6.66
CA GLN A 3 -21.04 -23.21 -6.74
C GLN A 3 -21.20 -22.53 -8.10
N ASP A 4 -22.14 -23.02 -8.89
CA ASP A 4 -22.57 -22.38 -10.12
C ASP A 4 -22.95 -20.93 -9.82
N SER A 5 -22.23 -20.01 -10.42
CA SER A 5 -22.63 -18.60 -10.43
C SER A 5 -24.01 -18.53 -11.11
N PRO A 6 -24.95 -17.78 -10.57
CA PRO A 6 -26.24 -17.62 -11.22
C PRO A 6 -26.01 -17.10 -12.65
N THR A 7 -26.42 -17.88 -13.63
CA THR A 7 -26.30 -17.57 -15.06
C THR A 7 -27.29 -16.49 -15.52
N ASP A 8 -28.10 -15.99 -14.62
CA ASP A 8 -29.09 -14.96 -14.93
C ASP A 8 -28.46 -13.57 -14.77
N PRO A 9 -28.35 -12.76 -15.83
CA PRO A 9 -27.80 -11.43 -15.76
C PRO A 9 -28.66 -10.57 -14.83
N TRP A 10 -28.02 -9.96 -13.82
CA TRP A 10 -28.70 -9.01 -12.95
C TRP A 10 -29.18 -7.79 -13.76
N PRO A 11 -30.49 -7.51 -13.83
CA PRO A 11 -30.99 -6.36 -14.54
C PRO A 11 -30.62 -5.09 -13.78
N ALA A 12 -29.81 -4.23 -14.38
CA ALA A 12 -29.49 -2.93 -13.79
C ALA A 12 -30.76 -2.06 -13.68
N PRO A 13 -30.96 -1.38 -12.56
CA PRO A 13 -32.07 -0.42 -12.45
C PRO A 13 -32.00 0.66 -13.54
N LEU A 14 -33.13 0.94 -14.16
CA LEU A 14 -33.24 2.01 -15.15
C LEU A 14 -33.68 3.29 -14.45
N ALA A 15 -32.96 4.38 -14.69
CA ALA A 15 -33.43 5.70 -14.25
C ALA A 15 -34.57 6.19 -15.12
N ALA A 16 -35.63 6.75 -14.51
CA ALA A 16 -36.77 7.30 -15.22
C ALA A 16 -36.47 8.63 -15.93
N GLY A 17 -35.28 9.20 -15.73
CA GLY A 17 -34.84 10.47 -16.31
C GLY A 17 -33.38 10.76 -16.00
N PRO A 18 -32.88 11.96 -16.31
CA PRO A 18 -31.52 12.36 -15.96
C PRO A 18 -31.26 12.22 -14.46
N VAL A 19 -30.17 11.58 -14.09
CA VAL A 19 -29.76 11.42 -12.69
C VAL A 19 -28.95 12.66 -12.27
N ASN A 20 -29.38 13.30 -11.18
CA ASN A 20 -28.64 14.38 -10.51
C ASN A 20 -28.48 13.98 -9.05
N ALA A 21 -27.27 13.61 -8.67
CA ALA A 21 -26.96 13.17 -7.32
C ALA A 21 -25.53 13.53 -6.94
N GLU A 22 -25.33 13.84 -5.67
CA GLU A 22 -24.01 13.98 -5.07
C GLU A 22 -23.71 12.71 -4.28
N VAL A 23 -22.54 12.11 -4.53
CA VAL A 23 -22.10 10.87 -3.86
C VAL A 23 -20.76 11.11 -3.20
N VAL A 24 -20.72 10.94 -1.87
CA VAL A 24 -19.46 10.97 -1.11
C VAL A 24 -18.83 9.58 -1.21
N VAL A 25 -17.61 9.53 -1.74
CA VAL A 25 -16.84 8.29 -1.84
C VAL A 25 -15.63 8.33 -0.92
N PRO A 26 -15.18 7.17 -0.36
CA PRO A 26 -13.94 7.09 0.41
C PRO A 26 -12.74 7.52 -0.42
N GLY A 27 -11.70 8.04 0.25
CA GLY A 27 -10.43 8.36 -0.38
C GLY A 27 -9.77 7.14 -1.04
N SER A 28 -8.94 7.39 -2.06
CA SER A 28 -8.24 6.33 -2.77
C SER A 28 -7.11 5.71 -1.93
N LYS A 29 -7.23 4.44 -1.57
CA LYS A 29 -6.15 3.66 -0.91
C LYS A 29 -4.82 3.73 -1.67
N SER A 30 -4.89 3.67 -2.99
CA SER A 30 -3.70 3.68 -3.83
C SER A 30 -2.99 5.04 -3.84
N ILE A 31 -3.72 6.14 -3.78
CA ILE A 31 -3.14 7.48 -3.65
C ILE A 31 -2.56 7.66 -2.26
N ALA A 32 -3.29 7.28 -1.21
CA ALA A 32 -2.85 7.36 0.17
C ALA A 32 -1.54 6.58 0.41
N ASN A 33 -1.45 5.34 -0.07
CA ASN A 33 -0.23 4.53 0.04
C ASN A 33 0.98 5.19 -0.64
N ARG A 34 0.79 5.78 -1.83
CA ARG A 34 1.87 6.52 -2.51
C ARG A 34 2.26 7.79 -1.77
N ALA A 35 1.30 8.50 -1.21
CA ALA A 35 1.56 9.70 -0.41
C ALA A 35 2.40 9.38 0.84
N LEU A 36 2.11 8.27 1.53
CA LEU A 36 2.91 7.81 2.66
C LEU A 36 4.35 7.48 2.26
N ILE A 37 4.55 6.83 1.10
CA ILE A 37 5.90 6.54 0.59
C ILE A 37 6.66 7.82 0.27
N LEU A 38 6.03 8.76 -0.43
CA LEU A 38 6.67 10.05 -0.74
C LEU A 38 7.01 10.83 0.52
N ALA A 39 6.13 10.80 1.53
CA ALA A 39 6.37 11.41 2.83
C ALA A 39 7.55 10.75 3.56
N ALA A 40 7.65 9.41 3.53
CA ALA A 40 8.75 8.66 4.13
C ALA A 40 10.10 8.90 3.42
N LEU A 41 10.07 9.23 2.12
CA LEU A 41 11.27 9.55 1.33
C LEU A 41 11.63 11.04 1.34
N SER A 42 10.78 11.91 1.89
CA SER A 42 11.07 13.34 1.98
C SER A 42 12.14 13.63 3.04
N SER A 43 12.77 14.78 2.96
CA SER A 43 13.64 15.26 4.04
C SER A 43 12.78 15.87 5.15
N GLY A 44 12.82 15.29 6.36
CA GLY A 44 12.14 15.84 7.54
C GLY A 44 10.73 15.25 7.76
N THR A 45 9.81 16.08 8.21
CA THR A 45 8.45 15.68 8.61
C THR A 45 7.41 16.17 7.62
N SER A 46 6.52 15.30 7.20
CA SER A 46 5.40 15.57 6.29
C SER A 46 4.07 15.25 6.93
N ARG A 47 3.02 15.99 6.58
CA ARG A 47 1.63 15.67 6.95
C ARG A 47 0.88 15.15 5.73
N VAL A 48 0.23 14.01 5.89
CA VAL A 48 -0.64 13.39 4.87
C VAL A 48 -2.05 13.36 5.41
N GLY A 49 -2.97 14.07 4.78
CA GLY A 49 -4.35 14.21 5.20
C GLY A 49 -5.33 13.38 4.37
N ASN A 50 -6.55 13.22 4.92
CA ASN A 50 -7.67 12.51 4.29
C ASN A 50 -7.36 11.05 3.93
N LEU A 51 -6.65 10.37 4.80
CA LEU A 51 -6.40 8.94 4.65
C LEU A 51 -7.73 8.16 4.78
N PRO A 52 -8.00 7.18 3.92
CA PRO A 52 -9.21 6.36 4.03
C PRO A 52 -9.17 5.53 5.30
N ASP A 53 -10.23 5.65 6.11
CA ASP A 53 -10.38 4.93 7.36
C ASP A 53 -10.54 3.42 7.15
N GLY A 54 -10.10 2.62 8.15
CA GLY A 54 -10.27 1.16 8.18
C GLY A 54 -9.56 0.38 7.06
N SER A 55 -8.67 0.99 6.31
CA SER A 55 -7.99 0.32 5.21
C SER A 55 -6.83 -0.55 5.68
N ARG A 56 -6.98 -1.89 5.59
CA ARG A 56 -5.90 -2.84 5.86
C ARG A 56 -4.64 -2.53 5.03
N ASP A 57 -4.79 -2.18 3.75
CA ASP A 57 -3.65 -1.88 2.87
C ASP A 57 -2.86 -0.66 3.37
N LEU A 58 -3.55 0.32 3.97
CA LEU A 58 -2.92 1.51 4.53
C LEU A 58 -2.16 1.18 5.82
N SER A 59 -2.77 0.36 6.68
CA SER A 59 -2.12 -0.13 7.91
C SER A 59 -0.86 -0.94 7.59
N LEU A 60 -0.91 -1.80 6.58
CA LEU A 60 0.24 -2.57 6.09
C LEU A 60 1.34 -1.65 5.54
N MET A 61 0.97 -0.61 4.77
CA MET A 61 1.94 0.37 4.26
C MET A 61 2.61 1.13 5.40
N ALA A 62 1.84 1.62 6.37
CA ALA A 62 2.39 2.31 7.52
C ALA A 62 3.29 1.40 8.37
N GLY A 63 2.89 0.14 8.57
CA GLY A 63 3.70 -0.88 9.23
C GLY A 63 5.02 -1.14 8.52
N ALA A 64 4.98 -1.31 7.20
CA ALA A 64 6.16 -1.52 6.36
C ALA A 64 7.15 -0.34 6.45
N LEU A 65 6.67 0.89 6.35
CA LEU A 65 7.51 2.07 6.44
C LEU A 65 8.09 2.27 7.84
N ARG A 66 7.33 1.94 8.91
CA ARG A 66 7.86 1.93 10.28
C ARG A 66 8.95 0.88 10.45
N ALA A 67 8.76 -0.32 9.91
CA ALA A 67 9.77 -1.38 9.94
C ALA A 67 11.08 -0.95 9.25
N LEU A 68 10.97 -0.13 8.19
CA LEU A 68 12.11 0.46 7.51
C LEU A 68 12.70 1.69 8.20
N GLY A 69 12.17 2.10 9.36
CA GLY A 69 12.74 3.14 10.22
C GLY A 69 12.02 4.50 10.19
N SER A 70 10.98 4.67 9.40
CA SER A 70 10.18 5.91 9.44
C SER A 70 9.30 5.95 10.69
N THR A 71 9.06 7.15 11.22
CA THR A 71 8.04 7.36 12.24
C THR A 71 6.75 7.81 11.58
N ILE A 72 5.65 7.14 11.91
CA ILE A 72 4.32 7.49 11.39
C ILE A 72 3.35 7.55 12.57
N ASP A 73 2.88 8.75 12.88
CA ASP A 73 1.86 9.01 13.89
C ASP A 73 0.54 9.31 13.18
N GLN A 74 -0.45 8.47 13.40
CA GLN A 74 -1.77 8.61 12.79
C GLN A 74 -2.75 9.19 13.81
N ASP A 75 -3.45 10.24 13.42
CA ASP A 75 -4.52 10.88 14.19
C ASP A 75 -5.77 10.99 13.30
N GLY A 76 -6.70 10.08 13.52
CA GLY A 76 -7.89 9.96 12.68
C GLY A 76 -7.55 9.79 11.19
N PRO A 77 -8.05 10.68 10.31
CA PRO A 77 -7.80 10.62 8.88
C PRO A 77 -6.44 11.22 8.46
N ASP A 78 -5.66 11.73 9.40
CA ASP A 78 -4.38 12.38 9.11
C ASP A 78 -3.21 11.55 9.65
N ALA A 79 -2.06 11.66 9.01
CA ALA A 79 -0.82 11.07 9.50
C ALA A 79 0.34 12.08 9.41
N THR A 80 1.18 12.09 10.44
CA THR A 80 2.47 12.77 10.45
C THR A 80 3.55 11.73 10.20
N VAL A 81 4.33 11.92 9.15
CA VAL A 81 5.38 11.01 8.72
C VAL A 81 6.72 11.70 8.83
N THR A 82 7.64 11.14 9.60
CA THR A 82 9.03 11.56 9.65
C THR A 82 9.90 10.49 9.01
N SER A 83 10.71 10.88 8.03
CA SER A 83 11.61 9.97 7.33
C SER A 83 12.63 9.36 8.28
N GLY A 84 13.02 8.13 8.01
CA GLY A 84 14.03 7.41 8.77
C GLY A 84 14.47 6.15 8.02
N THR A 85 15.61 5.61 8.43
CA THR A 85 16.15 4.36 7.90
C THR A 85 16.47 3.40 9.03
N SER A 86 16.13 2.12 8.87
CA SER A 86 16.55 1.07 9.79
C SER A 86 17.97 0.64 9.49
N ALA A 87 18.78 0.48 10.54
CA ALA A 87 20.13 -0.12 10.46
C ALA A 87 20.12 -1.62 10.74
N THR A 88 18.97 -2.20 11.06
CA THR A 88 18.84 -3.62 11.41
C THR A 88 17.98 -4.34 10.40
N ALA A 89 18.26 -5.65 10.21
CA ALA A 89 17.41 -6.51 9.40
C ALA A 89 15.94 -6.44 9.87
N THR A 90 15.01 -6.42 8.94
CA THR A 90 13.60 -6.28 9.25
C THR A 90 12.73 -7.17 8.37
N ASP A 91 11.59 -7.57 8.91
CA ASP A 91 10.55 -8.30 8.18
C ASP A 91 9.39 -7.35 7.87
N VAL A 92 8.92 -7.39 6.63
CA VAL A 92 7.82 -6.56 6.13
C VAL A 92 6.64 -7.45 5.77
N ASP A 93 5.53 -7.30 6.51
CA ASP A 93 4.26 -7.92 6.15
C ASP A 93 3.57 -7.11 5.03
N CYS A 94 3.43 -7.74 3.89
CA CYS A 94 2.72 -7.18 2.74
C CYS A 94 1.22 -7.50 2.76
N GLY A 95 0.77 -8.45 3.57
CA GLY A 95 -0.59 -9.00 3.51
C GLY A 95 -0.98 -9.32 2.07
N LEU A 96 -2.07 -8.73 1.57
CA LEU A 96 -2.46 -8.77 0.15
C LEU A 96 -2.24 -7.43 -0.57
N ALA A 97 -1.59 -6.46 0.07
CA ALA A 97 -1.44 -5.10 -0.46
C ALA A 97 -0.43 -5.05 -1.61
N GLY A 98 -0.91 -5.05 -2.83
CA GLY A 98 -0.08 -4.97 -4.03
C GLY A 98 0.77 -3.69 -4.12
N THR A 99 0.36 -2.62 -3.45
CA THR A 99 1.13 -1.38 -3.33
C THR A 99 2.34 -1.57 -2.42
N VAL A 100 2.19 -2.26 -1.28
CA VAL A 100 3.30 -2.61 -0.40
C VAL A 100 4.29 -3.48 -1.14
N MET A 101 3.83 -4.59 -1.75
CA MET A 101 4.69 -5.53 -2.48
C MET A 101 5.53 -4.88 -3.59
N ARG A 102 5.03 -3.84 -4.25
CA ARG A 102 5.71 -3.24 -5.42
C ARG A 102 6.48 -1.97 -5.12
N PHE A 103 6.05 -1.21 -4.12
CA PHE A 103 6.66 0.10 -3.87
C PHE A 103 7.58 0.12 -2.65
N VAL A 104 7.41 -0.78 -1.69
CA VAL A 104 8.27 -0.81 -0.50
C VAL A 104 9.64 -1.45 -0.75
N PRO A 105 9.80 -2.51 -1.58
CA PRO A 105 11.12 -3.06 -1.88
C PRO A 105 12.12 -2.03 -2.45
N PRO A 106 11.74 -1.14 -3.39
CA PRO A 106 12.63 -0.03 -3.78
C PRO A 106 13.03 0.89 -2.63
N VAL A 107 12.11 1.17 -1.70
CA VAL A 107 12.41 2.00 -0.52
C VAL A 107 13.41 1.29 0.41
N ALA A 108 13.21 0.00 0.65
CA ALA A 108 14.14 -0.82 1.42
C ALA A 108 15.54 -0.85 0.80
N GLY A 109 15.61 -0.90 -0.54
CA GLY A 109 16.88 -0.88 -1.27
C GLY A 109 17.68 0.43 -1.15
N LEU A 110 17.10 1.50 -0.62
CA LEU A 110 17.83 2.72 -0.27
C LEU A 110 18.52 2.64 1.09
N GLY A 111 18.14 1.67 1.91
CA GLY A 111 18.76 1.40 3.21
C GLY A 111 20.01 0.51 3.09
N SER A 112 20.70 0.31 4.22
CA SER A 112 21.90 -0.55 4.31
C SER A 112 21.60 -1.91 4.94
N ALA A 113 20.42 -2.11 5.50
CA ALA A 113 20.04 -3.35 6.16
C ALA A 113 19.16 -4.22 5.26
N PRO A 114 19.26 -5.55 5.35
CA PRO A 114 18.41 -6.45 4.59
C PRO A 114 16.96 -6.37 5.07
N ALA A 115 16.01 -6.52 4.13
CA ALA A 115 14.59 -6.59 4.41
C ALA A 115 13.97 -7.82 3.75
N THR A 116 13.21 -8.59 4.54
CA THR A 116 12.46 -9.75 4.06
C THR A 116 11.00 -9.34 3.84
N PHE A 117 10.43 -9.72 2.72
CA PHE A 117 9.03 -9.40 2.37
C PHE A 117 8.23 -10.68 2.30
N ASP A 118 7.16 -10.75 3.08
CA ASP A 118 6.20 -11.85 3.04
C ASP A 118 4.77 -11.31 3.13
N GLY A 119 3.78 -12.18 3.04
CA GLY A 119 2.38 -11.82 3.12
C GLY A 119 1.45 -13.02 3.08
N ASP A 120 0.17 -12.75 2.87
CA ASP A 120 -0.87 -13.77 2.77
C ASP A 120 -0.53 -14.77 1.65
N GLU A 121 -1.05 -16.00 1.74
CA GLU A 121 -0.80 -17.08 0.76
C GLU A 121 -1.01 -16.63 -0.69
N ARG A 122 -2.09 -15.89 -0.96
CA ARG A 122 -2.37 -15.35 -2.30
C ARG A 122 -1.39 -14.25 -2.73
N ALA A 123 -0.69 -13.61 -1.81
CA ALA A 123 0.35 -12.63 -2.12
C ALA A 123 1.58 -13.33 -2.69
N ARG A 124 1.97 -14.48 -2.13
CA ARG A 124 3.10 -15.30 -2.57
C ARG A 124 2.95 -15.79 -4.01
N ALA A 125 1.71 -15.98 -4.49
CA ALA A 125 1.42 -16.38 -5.87
C ALA A 125 1.53 -15.22 -6.88
N ARG A 126 1.67 -13.97 -6.44
CA ARG A 126 1.76 -12.81 -7.34
C ARG A 126 3.14 -12.71 -7.99
N PRO A 127 3.21 -12.42 -9.31
CA PRO A 127 4.49 -12.32 -10.00
C PRO A 127 5.27 -11.07 -9.53
N MET A 128 6.38 -11.29 -8.84
CA MET A 128 7.32 -10.25 -8.40
C MET A 128 8.62 -10.24 -9.21
N GLY A 129 8.81 -11.21 -10.10
CA GLY A 129 10.02 -11.36 -10.91
C GLY A 129 10.47 -10.08 -11.60
N PRO A 130 9.62 -9.37 -12.35
CA PRO A 130 10.01 -8.11 -13.00
C PRO A 130 10.52 -7.04 -12.03
N THR A 131 9.87 -6.87 -10.88
CA THR A 131 10.31 -5.92 -9.84
C THR A 131 11.67 -6.30 -9.27
N ILE A 132 11.86 -7.58 -8.94
CA ILE A 132 13.14 -8.09 -8.41
C ILE A 132 14.25 -7.93 -9.44
N MET A 133 14.00 -8.26 -10.72
CA MET A 133 14.98 -8.07 -11.79
C MET A 133 15.39 -6.61 -11.94
N ALA A 134 14.43 -5.68 -11.93
CA ALA A 134 14.72 -4.26 -12.03
C ALA A 134 15.57 -3.76 -10.84
N LEU A 135 15.26 -4.19 -9.62
CA LEU A 135 16.04 -3.85 -8.43
C LEU A 135 17.48 -4.37 -8.52
N ARG A 136 17.67 -5.62 -8.98
CA ARG A 136 19.00 -6.20 -9.21
C ARG A 136 19.80 -5.44 -10.26
N GLN A 137 19.17 -4.97 -11.35
CA GLN A 137 19.82 -4.14 -12.37
C GLN A 137 20.27 -2.78 -11.81
N LEU A 138 19.62 -2.28 -10.77
CA LEU A 138 19.99 -1.08 -10.03
C LEU A 138 21.06 -1.35 -8.95
N GLY A 139 21.54 -2.57 -8.81
CA GLY A 139 22.58 -2.94 -7.86
C GLY A 139 22.07 -3.32 -6.46
N ILE A 140 20.76 -3.48 -6.28
CA ILE A 140 20.16 -3.94 -5.01
C ILE A 140 20.23 -5.48 -4.98
N THR A 141 20.82 -6.04 -3.95
CA THR A 141 21.09 -7.49 -3.79
C THR A 141 20.17 -8.10 -2.73
#